data_9f0854f47d9b516135842a6b4c7a2ced
#
_entry.id   9f0854f47d9b516135842a6b4c7a2ced
#
_cell.length_a   1.000
_cell.length_b   1.000
_cell.length_c   1.000
_cell.angle_alpha   90.00
_cell.angle_beta   90.00
_cell.angle_gamma   90.00
#
_symmetry.space_group_name_H-M   'P 1'
#
loop_
_entity.id
_entity.type
_entity.pdbx_description
1 polymer ?
#
loop_
_entity_poly.entity_id
_entity_poly.type
_entity_poly.pdbx_seq_one_letter_code
_entity_poly.pdbx_strand_id
1 'polypeptide(L)' 'MKLLSIAIPCYNSQDYMAHCIESLLPGGEDVEILIVNDGSKDDTAKIADEYAAKYPTIVKAIHKE' A
#
# COMPACT_ATOMS: atom_id res chain seq x y z
N MET A 1 16.87 -8.29 -3.15
CA MET A 1 17.03 -7.32 -2.06
C MET A 1 16.26 -6.05 -2.38
N LYS A 2 15.58 -5.48 -1.39
CA LYS A 2 14.86 -4.24 -1.59
C LYS A 2 15.78 -3.04 -1.40
N LEU A 3 15.79 -2.14 -2.36
CA LEU A 3 16.62 -0.95 -2.29
C LEU A 3 15.92 0.21 -1.58
N LEU A 4 14.59 0.19 -1.54
CA LEU A 4 13.82 1.28 -0.96
C LEU A 4 12.55 0.74 -0.33
N SER A 5 12.29 1.11 0.91
CA SER A 5 11.04 0.80 1.59
C SER A 5 10.27 2.09 1.78
N ILE A 6 9.03 2.10 1.30
CA ILE A 6 8.18 3.29 1.36
C ILE A 6 6.97 2.97 2.24
N ALA A 7 6.81 3.71 3.32
CA ALA A 7 5.66 3.57 4.19
C ALA A 7 4.61 4.62 3.81
N ILE A 8 3.41 4.18 3.51
CA ILE A 8 2.31 5.07 3.14
C ILE A 8 1.28 5.01 4.25
N PRO A 9 1.21 6.02 5.11
CA PRO A 9 0.17 6.07 6.13
C PRO A 9 -1.16 6.42 5.46
N CYS A 10 -2.16 5.55 5.67
CA CYS A 10 -3.46 5.72 5.06
C CYS A 10 -4.55 5.82 6.11
N TYR A 11 -5.38 6.83 6.00
CA TYR A 11 -6.56 7.00 6.83
C TYR A 11 -7.64 7.61 5.96
N ASN A 12 -8.70 6.84 5.69
CA ASN A 12 -9.77 7.27 4.79
C ASN A 12 -9.23 7.81 3.46
N SER A 13 -8.29 7.06 2.88
CA SER A 13 -7.52 7.52 1.73
C SER A 13 -7.85 6.78 0.44
N GLN A 14 -9.04 6.21 0.33
CA GLN A 14 -9.38 5.38 -0.83
C GLN A 14 -9.24 6.11 -2.16
N ASP A 15 -9.47 7.43 -2.16
CA ASP A 15 -9.48 8.20 -3.41
C ASP A 15 -8.10 8.37 -4.02
N TYR A 16 -7.05 8.41 -3.18
CA TYR A 16 -5.73 8.67 -3.71
C TYR A 16 -4.72 7.53 -3.52
N MET A 17 -5.01 6.57 -2.63
CA MET A 17 -4.01 5.55 -2.33
C MET A 17 -3.70 4.66 -3.52
N ALA A 18 -4.70 4.34 -4.34
CA ALA A 18 -4.48 3.54 -5.54
C ALA A 18 -3.54 4.28 -6.49
N HIS A 19 -3.75 5.58 -6.66
CA HIS A 19 -2.90 6.40 -7.50
C HIS A 19 -1.46 6.44 -6.97
N CYS A 20 -1.30 6.61 -5.66
CA CYS A 20 0.02 6.60 -5.04
C CYS A 20 0.73 5.26 -5.24
N ILE A 21 0.03 4.16 -5.01
CA ILE A 21 0.62 2.84 -5.16
C ILE A 21 1.04 2.62 -6.60
N GLU A 22 0.17 2.93 -7.55
CA GLU A 22 0.47 2.70 -8.96
C GLU A 22 1.60 3.57 -9.45
N SER A 23 1.79 4.75 -8.88
CA SER A 23 2.91 5.61 -9.26
C SER A 23 4.25 5.05 -8.77
N LEU A 24 4.24 4.17 -7.77
CA LEU A 24 5.44 3.56 -7.22
C LEU A 24 5.75 2.19 -7.81
N LEU A 25 4.76 1.52 -8.39
CA LEU A 25 4.94 0.18 -8.94
C LEU A 25 6.01 0.07 -10.04
N PRO A 26 6.22 1.10 -10.88
CA PRO A 26 7.31 1.01 -11.88
C PRO A 26 8.69 0.77 -11.28
N GLY A 27 8.87 1.00 -9.97
CA GLY A 27 10.13 0.65 -9.29
C GLY A 27 10.39 -0.84 -9.23
N GLY A 28 9.37 -1.67 -9.49
CA GLY A 28 9.50 -3.10 -9.52
C GLY A 28 9.82 -3.69 -8.17
N GLU A 29 10.50 -4.83 -8.17
CA GLU A 29 10.79 -5.55 -6.94
C GLU A 29 11.91 -4.93 -6.11
N ASP A 30 12.53 -3.88 -6.60
CA ASP A 30 13.50 -3.13 -5.80
C ASP A 30 12.84 -2.23 -4.77
N VAL A 31 11.52 -2.08 -4.84
CA VAL A 31 10.76 -1.22 -3.95
C VAL A 31 9.82 -2.06 -3.08
N GLU A 32 9.75 -1.73 -1.81
CA GLU A 32 8.78 -2.32 -0.91
C GLU A 32 7.82 -1.23 -0.46
N ILE A 33 6.53 -1.45 -0.68
CA ILE A 33 5.49 -0.49 -0.33
C ILE A 33 4.72 -1.02 0.88
N LEU A 34 4.79 -0.29 1.98
CA LEU A 34 4.10 -0.64 3.21
C LEU A 34 2.90 0.27 3.37
N ILE A 35 1.70 -0.28 3.22
CA ILE A 35 0.48 0.49 3.39
C ILE A 35 0.04 0.34 4.84
N VAL A 36 0.15 1.40 5.60
CA VAL A 36 -0.25 1.40 7.00
C VAL A 36 -1.66 1.99 7.10
N ASN A 37 -2.64 1.12 7.30
CA ASN A 37 -4.03 1.53 7.45
C ASN A 37 -4.32 1.77 8.93
N ASP A 38 -4.57 3.02 9.28
CA ASP A 38 -4.76 3.44 10.67
C ASP A 38 -6.25 3.66 10.97
N GLY A 39 -6.99 2.57 11.03
CA GLY A 39 -8.39 2.60 11.43
C GLY A 39 -9.33 3.25 10.43
N SER A 40 -9.05 3.14 9.14
CA SER A 40 -9.90 3.74 8.10
C SER A 40 -11.29 3.13 8.10
N LYS A 41 -12.28 3.97 7.85
CA LYS A 41 -13.68 3.55 7.79
C LYS A 41 -14.22 3.41 6.37
N ASP A 42 -13.45 3.83 5.38
CA ASP A 42 -13.81 3.68 3.97
C ASP A 42 -13.21 2.38 3.41
N ASP A 43 -13.11 2.27 2.10
CA ASP A 43 -12.57 1.08 1.45
C ASP A 43 -11.04 1.01 1.45
N THR A 44 -10.37 1.86 2.22
CA THR A 44 -8.90 1.90 2.27
C THR A 44 -8.32 0.52 2.62
N ALA A 45 -8.87 -0.14 3.63
CA ALA A 45 -8.37 -1.46 4.03
C ALA A 45 -8.55 -2.49 2.91
N LYS A 46 -9.68 -2.45 2.24
CA LYS A 46 -9.98 -3.36 1.15
C LYS A 46 -9.02 -3.14 -0.02
N ILE A 47 -8.78 -1.89 -0.37
CA ILE A 47 -7.87 -1.55 -1.47
C ILE A 47 -6.46 -1.99 -1.12
N ALA A 48 -6.02 -1.76 0.12
CA ALA A 48 -4.70 -2.18 0.56
C ALA A 48 -4.54 -3.69 0.44
N ASP A 49 -5.55 -4.45 0.86
CA ASP A 49 -5.50 -5.90 0.77
C ASP A 49 -5.48 -6.38 -0.68
N GLU A 50 -6.23 -5.72 -1.55
CA GLU A 50 -6.25 -6.07 -2.97
C GLU A 50 -4.88 -5.87 -3.62
N TYR A 51 -4.21 -4.76 -3.32
CA TYR A 51 -2.88 -4.53 -3.86
C TYR A 51 -1.85 -5.49 -3.26
N ALA A 52 -1.98 -5.81 -1.97
CA ALA A 52 -1.08 -6.76 -1.34
C ALA A 52 -1.22 -8.16 -1.95
N ALA A 53 -2.45 -8.55 -2.30
CA ALA A 53 -2.69 -9.83 -2.95
C ALA A 53 -2.20 -9.84 -4.40
N LYS A 54 -2.31 -8.71 -5.07
CA LYS A 54 -1.94 -8.59 -6.48
C LYS A 54 -0.42 -8.48 -6.65
N TYR A 55 0.26 -7.83 -5.71
CA TYR A 55 1.70 -7.62 -5.75
C TYR A 55 2.34 -8.06 -4.44
N PRO A 56 2.30 -9.37 -4.11
CA PRO A 56 2.70 -9.84 -2.78
C PRO A 56 4.19 -9.64 -2.46
N THR A 57 5.03 -9.49 -3.47
CA THR A 57 6.46 -9.26 -3.23
C THR A 57 6.81 -7.78 -3.12
N ILE A 58 5.89 -6.90 -3.46
CA ILE A 58 6.12 -5.46 -3.50
C ILE A 58 5.29 -4.74 -2.44
N VAL A 59 4.00 -5.06 -2.35
CA VAL A 59 3.06 -4.35 -1.49
C VAL A 59 2.70 -5.19 -0.28
N LYS A 60 2.74 -4.56 0.89
CA LYS A 60 2.30 -5.18 2.14
C LYS A 60 1.30 -4.26 2.82
N ALA A 61 0.22 -4.83 3.32
CA ALA A 61 -0.81 -4.09 4.02
C ALA A 61 -0.70 -4.34 5.51
N ILE A 62 -0.66 -3.26 6.29
CA ILE A 62 -0.59 -3.30 7.74
C ILE A 62 -1.81 -2.57 8.26
N HIS A 63 -2.65 -3.27 9.01
CA HIS A 63 -3.88 -2.69 9.55
C HIS A 63 -3.73 -2.44 11.05
N LYS A 64 -4.03 -1.22 11.44
CA LYS A 64 -4.05 -0.82 12.85
C LYS A 64 -5.43 -0.33 13.20
N GLU A 65 -5.83 -0.53 14.43
CA GLU A 65 -7.11 -0.06 14.93
C GLU A 65 -7.04 1.40 15.37
#